data_6042528c5f4252fc15433e5dcfd2a956
#
_entry.id   6042528c5f4252fc15433e5dcfd2a956
#
_cell.length_a   1.000
_cell.length_b   1.000
_cell.length_c   1.000
_cell.angle_alpha   90.00
_cell.angle_beta   90.00
_cell.angle_gamma   90.00
#
_symmetry.space_group_name_H-M   'P 1'
#
loop_
_entity.id
_entity.type
_entity.pdbx_description
1 polymer ?
#
loop_
_entity_poly.entity_id
_entity_poly.type
_entity_poly.pdbx_seq_one_letter_code
_entity_poly.pdbx_strand_id
1 'polypeptide(L)'
;MIGARFTLLAATMLFAAVGAVAAPAAEHDPVALRIEVYGFAGFHVLTNRTSLATSGDQYWITMDLDTRGIATIFVDLNSHSEVDGRLSGDAVHPAAYHSDVRRNGVDRRYRIDYHTDGTVAADATPPLVALRTSAAADQLRGTVDQLTAYFILERHLARSGTCDLAIPVFDGRNRYNIRFTDAGTEILSPQGGQRFSGSTRVCNVTREDLADFPVSNSAGEGTYRTGKIWYAHLAGTSQMVPVRMEYDTEFGKVEGYLAEMSGRGVDLHLMD
;
A
#
# COMPACT_ATOMS: atom_id res chain seq x y z
N MET A 1 53.89 57.15 50.63
CA MET A 1 54.16 55.88 50.00
C MET A 1 52.81 55.08 50.02
N ILE A 2 52.11 55.10 48.95
CA ILE A 2 50.70 54.61 48.85
C ILE A 2 50.76 53.35 48.02
N GLY A 3 50.45 52.20 48.63
CA GLY A 3 50.41 50.91 47.96
C GLY A 3 49.00 50.62 47.48
N ALA A 4 48.80 50.57 46.18
CA ALA A 4 47.53 50.17 45.55
C ALA A 4 47.42 48.65 45.51
N ARG A 5 46.38 48.12 46.12
CA ARG A 5 45.99 46.69 46.02
C ARG A 5 45.02 46.53 44.86
N PHE A 6 45.43 45.81 43.83
CA PHE A 6 44.54 45.34 42.73
C PHE A 6 43.87 44.05 43.18
N THR A 7 42.53 44.10 43.28
CA THR A 7 41.69 42.93 43.49
C THR A 7 41.23 42.41 42.16
N LEU A 8 41.63 41.20 41.79
CA LEU A 8 41.20 40.49 40.59
C LEU A 8 39.81 39.86 40.90
N LEU A 9 38.75 40.31 40.22
CA LEU A 9 37.45 39.62 40.18
C LEU A 9 37.51 38.56 39.10
N ALA A 10 37.45 37.29 39.50
CA ALA A 10 37.24 36.17 38.58
C ALA A 10 35.73 36.01 38.31
N ALA A 11 35.29 36.32 37.11
CA ALA A 11 33.94 36.07 36.68
C ALA A 11 33.80 34.61 36.17
N THR A 12 33.14 33.79 36.97
CA THR A 12 32.80 32.40 36.59
C THR A 12 31.56 32.41 35.69
N MET A 13 31.74 32.17 34.39
CA MET A 13 30.63 31.92 33.45
C MET A 13 30.08 30.50 33.65
N LEU A 14 28.89 30.40 34.18
CA LEU A 14 28.13 29.16 34.22
C LEU A 14 27.52 28.93 32.82
N PHE A 15 28.04 27.98 32.05
CA PHE A 15 27.39 27.47 30.85
C PHE A 15 26.25 26.53 31.27
N ALA A 16 25.03 27.00 31.18
CA ALA A 16 23.86 26.13 31.27
C ALA A 16 23.76 25.31 29.96
N ALA A 17 24.10 24.02 30.02
CA ALA A 17 23.84 23.07 28.95
C ALA A 17 22.33 22.87 28.86
N VAL A 18 21.70 23.49 27.85
CA VAL A 18 20.30 23.19 27.48
C VAL A 18 20.34 21.81 26.82
N GLY A 19 20.01 20.78 27.58
CA GLY A 19 19.77 19.44 27.05
C GLY A 19 18.59 19.51 26.07
N ALA A 20 18.87 19.26 24.79
CA ALA A 20 17.81 19.02 23.82
C ALA A 20 17.06 17.75 24.26
N VAL A 21 15.89 17.91 24.82
CA VAL A 21 14.94 16.79 25.02
C VAL A 21 14.52 16.35 23.63
N ALA A 22 15.03 15.19 23.18
CA ALA A 22 14.52 14.55 21.98
C ALA A 22 13.02 14.34 22.17
N ALA A 23 12.21 14.94 21.29
CA ALA A 23 10.79 14.66 21.27
C ALA A 23 10.62 13.14 21.09
N PRO A 24 9.72 12.49 21.86
CA PRO A 24 9.44 11.07 21.65
C PRO A 24 9.02 10.92 20.19
N ALA A 25 9.66 9.98 19.49
CA ALA A 25 9.20 9.55 18.17
C ALA A 25 7.71 9.22 18.31
N ALA A 26 6.86 9.87 17.53
CA ALA A 26 5.43 9.60 17.56
C ALA A 26 5.26 8.11 17.31
N GLU A 27 4.75 7.39 18.29
CA GLU A 27 4.50 5.96 18.22
C GLU A 27 3.43 5.77 17.15
N HIS A 28 3.86 5.27 15.98
CA HIS A 28 2.97 4.96 14.89
C HIS A 28 2.31 3.63 15.27
N ASP A 29 1.04 3.68 15.68
CA ASP A 29 0.25 2.47 15.90
C ASP A 29 -0.32 2.02 14.53
N PRO A 30 0.40 1.14 13.80
CA PRO A 30 -0.01 0.70 12.48
C PRO A 30 -1.22 -0.23 12.56
N VAL A 31 -2.06 -0.15 11.54
CA VAL A 31 -3.03 -1.21 11.28
C VAL A 31 -2.36 -2.25 10.40
N ALA A 32 -2.25 -3.47 10.88
CA ALA A 32 -1.70 -4.60 10.14
C ALA A 32 -2.81 -5.59 9.75
N LEU A 33 -2.77 -6.04 8.51
CA LEU A 33 -3.70 -6.99 7.93
C LEU A 33 -2.95 -8.19 7.40
N ARG A 34 -3.48 -9.39 7.61
CA ARG A 34 -3.08 -10.61 6.92
C ARG A 34 -4.26 -11.16 6.12
N ILE A 35 -4.07 -11.35 4.83
CA ILE A 35 -5.05 -11.90 3.91
C ILE A 35 -4.48 -13.19 3.33
N GLU A 36 -5.24 -14.29 3.44
CA GLU A 36 -4.91 -15.56 2.85
C GLU A 36 -5.65 -15.73 1.54
N VAL A 37 -4.93 -16.05 0.48
CA VAL A 37 -5.45 -16.17 -0.89
C VAL A 37 -5.47 -17.62 -1.33
N TYR A 38 -6.62 -18.04 -1.84
CA TYR A 38 -6.88 -19.39 -2.32
C TYR A 38 -7.17 -19.35 -3.81
N GLY A 39 -6.63 -20.32 -4.54
CA GLY A 39 -6.84 -20.49 -5.96
C GLY A 39 -7.65 -21.72 -6.29
N PHE A 40 -7.34 -22.32 -7.44
CA PHE A 40 -8.00 -23.53 -7.94
C PHE A 40 -8.15 -24.63 -6.86
N ALA A 41 -9.33 -25.21 -6.80
CA ALA A 41 -9.69 -26.28 -5.84
C ALA A 41 -9.49 -25.92 -4.36
N GLY A 42 -9.43 -24.63 -4.01
CA GLY A 42 -9.28 -24.16 -2.63
C GLY A 42 -7.86 -24.31 -2.07
N PHE A 43 -6.86 -24.53 -2.90
CA PHE A 43 -5.47 -24.51 -2.45
C PHE A 43 -5.04 -23.12 -2.01
N HIS A 44 -4.37 -23.04 -0.87
CA HIS A 44 -3.72 -21.81 -0.43
C HIS A 44 -2.55 -21.48 -1.37
N VAL A 45 -2.61 -20.30 -2.00
CA VAL A 45 -1.65 -19.93 -3.05
C VAL A 45 -0.79 -18.73 -2.70
N LEU A 46 -1.29 -17.83 -1.84
CA LEU A 46 -0.59 -16.59 -1.51
C LEU A 46 -0.99 -16.10 -0.11
N THR A 47 -0.04 -15.56 0.62
CA THR A 47 -0.27 -14.74 1.81
C THR A 47 0.09 -13.29 1.49
N ASN A 48 -0.82 -12.37 1.80
CA ASN A 48 -0.59 -10.92 1.77
C ASN A 48 -0.54 -10.40 3.20
N ARG A 49 0.51 -9.63 3.53
CA ARG A 49 0.62 -8.86 4.77
C ARG A 49 0.75 -7.40 4.41
N THR A 50 -0.18 -6.60 4.90
CA THR A 50 -0.18 -5.15 4.67
C THR A 50 -0.16 -4.43 6.00
N SER A 51 0.63 -3.37 6.11
CA SER A 51 0.65 -2.47 7.26
C SER A 51 0.44 -1.05 6.80
N LEU A 52 -0.44 -0.31 7.48
CA LEU A 52 -0.73 1.10 7.25
C LEU A 52 -0.51 1.88 8.54
N ALA A 53 0.40 2.83 8.52
CA ALA A 53 0.62 3.78 9.60
C ALA A 53 0.28 5.21 9.13
N THR A 54 -0.25 6.03 10.04
CA THR A 54 -0.47 7.45 9.80
C THR A 54 0.00 8.26 11.00
N SER A 55 0.62 9.41 10.75
CA SER A 55 1.04 10.36 11.81
C SER A 55 0.90 11.78 11.29
N GLY A 56 -0.02 12.54 11.90
CA GLY A 56 -0.38 13.87 11.40
C GLY A 56 -0.88 13.80 9.95
N ASP A 57 -0.17 14.47 9.06
CA ASP A 57 -0.43 14.48 7.61
C ASP A 57 0.38 13.44 6.82
N GLN A 58 1.16 12.61 7.46
CA GLN A 58 1.98 11.58 6.80
C GLN A 58 1.32 10.21 6.87
N TYR A 59 1.59 9.38 5.83
CA TYR A 59 1.22 7.98 5.80
C TYR A 59 2.36 7.11 5.30
N TRP A 60 2.37 5.87 5.73
CA TRP A 60 3.28 4.81 5.28
C TRP A 60 2.49 3.53 5.07
N ILE A 61 2.70 2.86 3.96
CA ILE A 61 2.09 1.57 3.68
C ILE A 61 3.19 0.61 3.27
N THR A 62 3.18 -0.58 3.86
CA THR A 62 4.03 -1.69 3.42
C THR A 62 3.16 -2.88 3.05
N MET A 63 3.60 -3.67 2.07
CA MET A 63 2.93 -4.88 1.63
C MET A 63 3.94 -5.97 1.29
N ASP A 64 3.76 -7.14 1.90
CA ASP A 64 4.52 -8.35 1.61
C ASP A 64 3.59 -9.38 0.97
N LEU A 65 4.03 -9.96 -0.16
CA LEU A 65 3.34 -11.03 -0.87
C LEU A 65 4.25 -12.24 -0.95
N ASP A 66 3.77 -13.38 -0.47
CA ASP A 66 4.49 -14.64 -0.52
C ASP A 66 3.60 -15.74 -1.09
N THR A 67 4.03 -16.40 -2.16
CA THR A 67 3.37 -17.64 -2.62
C THR A 67 3.56 -18.76 -1.64
N ARG A 68 2.54 -19.62 -1.55
CA ARG A 68 2.48 -20.69 -0.57
C ARG A 68 2.12 -22.04 -1.20
N GLY A 69 2.53 -23.10 -0.50
CA GLY A 69 2.13 -24.46 -0.82
C GLY A 69 2.49 -24.87 -2.25
N ILE A 70 1.56 -25.55 -2.92
CA ILE A 70 1.75 -26.09 -4.26
C ILE A 70 1.89 -24.99 -5.33
N ALA A 71 1.44 -23.77 -5.06
CA ALA A 71 1.54 -22.64 -5.98
C ALA A 71 3.00 -22.29 -6.30
N THR A 72 3.93 -22.51 -5.36
CA THR A 72 5.36 -22.24 -5.54
C THR A 72 6.00 -23.03 -6.69
N ILE A 73 5.38 -24.16 -7.08
CA ILE A 73 5.85 -24.96 -8.22
C ILE A 73 5.60 -24.23 -9.53
N PHE A 74 4.54 -23.44 -9.61
CA PHE A 74 4.14 -22.71 -10.82
C PHE A 74 4.62 -21.26 -10.80
N VAL A 75 4.52 -20.62 -9.65
CA VAL A 75 4.94 -19.23 -9.43
C VAL A 75 5.57 -19.15 -8.04
N ASP A 76 6.90 -19.00 -8.01
CA ASP A 76 7.62 -18.67 -6.79
C ASP A 76 7.76 -17.14 -6.71
N LEU A 77 6.88 -16.50 -5.92
CA LEU A 77 6.80 -15.06 -5.75
C LEU A 77 7.08 -14.69 -4.29
N ASN A 78 8.03 -13.81 -4.11
CA ASN A 78 8.25 -13.04 -2.90
C ASN A 78 8.35 -11.57 -3.30
N SER A 79 7.56 -10.71 -2.69
CA SER A 79 7.55 -9.29 -3.02
C SER A 79 7.39 -8.47 -1.75
N HIS A 80 8.22 -7.45 -1.62
CA HIS A 80 8.09 -6.39 -0.64
C HIS A 80 7.86 -5.07 -1.36
N SER A 81 6.83 -4.33 -0.96
CA SER A 81 6.53 -3.01 -1.51
C SER A 81 6.23 -2.04 -0.39
N GLU A 82 6.69 -0.80 -0.55
CA GLU A 82 6.46 0.26 0.41
C GLU A 82 6.16 1.59 -0.30
N VAL A 83 5.35 2.41 0.32
CA VAL A 83 5.09 3.79 -0.10
C VAL A 83 4.97 4.68 1.12
N ASP A 84 5.51 5.87 1.00
CA ASP A 84 5.28 6.96 1.93
C ASP A 84 4.69 8.17 1.20
N GLY A 85 4.00 9.04 1.95
CA GLY A 85 3.41 10.22 1.38
C GLY A 85 2.67 11.10 2.38
N ARG A 86 1.88 12.02 1.84
CA ARG A 86 1.15 13.00 2.64
C ARG A 86 -0.34 13.02 2.34
N LEU A 87 -1.10 13.40 3.35
CA LEU A 87 -2.53 13.65 3.30
C LEU A 87 -2.77 15.16 3.28
N SER A 88 -3.62 15.65 2.39
CA SER A 88 -4.05 17.05 2.36
C SER A 88 -5.58 17.06 2.29
N GLY A 89 -6.23 17.16 3.44
CA GLY A 89 -7.66 16.92 3.54
C GLY A 89 -8.01 15.52 3.03
N ASP A 90 -8.74 15.48 1.93
CA ASP A 90 -9.16 14.22 1.30
C ASP A 90 -8.13 13.65 0.33
N ALA A 91 -7.24 14.49 -0.17
CA ALA A 91 -6.25 14.07 -1.14
C ALA A 91 -5.12 13.26 -0.50
N VAL A 92 -4.65 12.25 -1.24
CA VAL A 92 -3.52 11.41 -0.90
C VAL A 92 -2.43 11.67 -1.93
N HIS A 93 -1.26 12.08 -1.46
CA HIS A 93 -0.11 12.43 -2.28
C HIS A 93 1.05 11.51 -1.94
N PRO A 94 1.35 10.49 -2.74
CA PRO A 94 2.56 9.70 -2.54
C PRO A 94 3.80 10.57 -2.74
N ALA A 95 4.88 10.26 -2.04
CA ALA A 95 6.19 10.89 -2.19
C ALA A 95 7.18 9.94 -2.85
N ALA A 96 7.27 8.72 -2.36
CA ALA A 96 8.12 7.68 -2.92
C ALA A 96 7.49 6.31 -2.79
N TYR A 97 7.63 5.50 -3.84
CA TYR A 97 7.25 4.08 -3.84
C TYR A 97 8.47 3.24 -4.18
N HIS A 98 8.62 2.14 -3.47
CA HIS A 98 9.66 1.15 -3.70
C HIS A 98 9.07 -0.25 -3.74
N SER A 99 9.59 -1.11 -4.63
CA SER A 99 9.17 -2.52 -4.68
C SER A 99 10.33 -3.41 -5.08
N ASP A 100 10.60 -4.40 -4.24
CA ASP A 100 11.52 -5.50 -4.49
C ASP A 100 10.70 -6.75 -4.78
N VAL A 101 10.88 -7.34 -5.95
CA VAL A 101 10.11 -8.51 -6.42
C VAL A 101 11.08 -9.60 -6.84
N ARG A 102 10.99 -10.76 -6.21
CA ARG A 102 11.61 -11.99 -6.66
C ARG A 102 10.55 -12.92 -7.20
N ARG A 103 10.63 -13.23 -8.48
CA ARG A 103 9.69 -14.15 -9.14
C ARG A 103 10.43 -15.20 -9.94
N ASN A 104 10.21 -16.47 -9.63
CA ASN A 104 10.84 -17.61 -10.30
C ASN A 104 12.37 -17.45 -10.39
N GLY A 105 13.00 -17.00 -9.29
CA GLY A 105 14.44 -16.78 -9.19
C GLY A 105 14.97 -15.51 -9.88
N VAL A 106 14.10 -14.66 -10.44
CA VAL A 106 14.48 -13.39 -11.07
C VAL A 106 14.14 -12.24 -10.12
N ASP A 107 15.16 -11.48 -9.74
CA ASP A 107 15.01 -10.28 -8.90
C ASP A 107 14.74 -9.04 -9.78
N ARG A 108 13.78 -8.23 -9.36
CA ARG A 108 13.44 -6.94 -9.95
C ARG A 108 13.22 -5.91 -8.86
N ARG A 109 13.62 -4.67 -9.13
CA ARG A 109 13.36 -3.53 -8.26
C ARG A 109 12.69 -2.43 -9.06
N TYR A 110 11.76 -1.76 -8.42
CA TYR A 110 11.06 -0.61 -8.97
C TYR A 110 11.12 0.52 -7.96
N ARG A 111 11.41 1.73 -8.45
CA ARG A 111 11.39 2.95 -7.67
C ARG A 111 10.60 4.01 -8.42
N ILE A 112 9.73 4.71 -7.71
CA ILE A 112 8.92 5.80 -8.25
C ILE A 112 9.04 6.97 -7.28
N ASP A 113 9.49 8.11 -7.77
CA ASP A 113 9.55 9.37 -7.03
C ASP A 113 8.47 10.32 -7.60
N TYR A 114 7.59 10.82 -6.73
CA TYR A 114 6.49 11.70 -7.09
C TYR A 114 6.83 13.14 -6.74
N HIS A 115 6.74 14.04 -7.71
CA HIS A 115 7.04 15.46 -7.52
C HIS A 115 5.77 16.29 -7.31
N THR A 116 5.91 17.40 -6.60
CA THR A 116 4.79 18.29 -6.27
C THR A 116 4.14 18.94 -7.48
N ASP A 117 4.83 19.01 -8.62
CA ASP A 117 4.31 19.50 -9.90
C ASP A 117 3.52 18.44 -10.70
N GLY A 118 3.34 17.24 -10.10
CA GLY A 118 2.64 16.10 -10.69
C GLY A 118 3.51 15.29 -11.66
N THR A 119 4.79 15.62 -11.84
CA THR A 119 5.71 14.76 -12.60
C THR A 119 6.10 13.53 -11.78
N VAL A 120 6.39 12.45 -12.48
CA VAL A 120 6.75 11.15 -11.90
C VAL A 120 8.07 10.71 -12.51
N ALA A 121 9.08 10.48 -11.66
CA ALA A 121 10.33 9.85 -12.06
C ALA A 121 10.28 8.37 -11.67
N ALA A 122 10.73 7.49 -12.56
CA ALA A 122 10.72 6.06 -12.30
C ALA A 122 12.00 5.40 -12.76
N ASP A 123 12.48 4.45 -11.96
CA ASP A 123 13.63 3.60 -12.27
C ASP A 123 13.31 2.14 -12.00
N ALA A 124 13.97 1.24 -12.76
CA ALA A 124 13.80 -0.20 -12.60
C ALA A 124 15.13 -0.93 -12.77
N THR A 125 15.31 -2.00 -12.01
CA THR A 125 16.43 -2.91 -12.15
C THR A 125 15.92 -4.33 -12.39
N PRO A 126 16.20 -4.99 -13.53
CA PRO A 126 16.93 -4.43 -14.69
C PRO A 126 16.16 -3.28 -15.36
N PRO A 127 16.86 -2.36 -16.04
CA PRO A 127 16.26 -1.17 -16.64
C PRO A 127 15.16 -1.50 -17.65
N LEU A 128 14.05 -0.75 -17.59
CA LEU A 128 12.98 -0.82 -18.59
C LEU A 128 13.21 0.27 -19.65
N VAL A 129 13.39 -0.14 -20.91
CA VAL A 129 13.64 0.77 -22.03
C VAL A 129 12.47 1.76 -22.19
N ALA A 130 11.25 1.31 -21.97
CA ALA A 130 10.04 2.12 -22.07
C ALA A 130 10.06 3.38 -21.17
N LEU A 131 10.66 3.31 -19.98
CA LEU A 131 10.71 4.44 -19.05
C LEU A 131 11.67 5.56 -19.49
N ARG A 132 12.46 5.36 -20.53
CA ARG A 132 13.46 6.32 -21.03
C ARG A 132 12.94 7.28 -22.09
N THR A 133 11.67 7.16 -22.48
CA THR A 133 11.07 8.01 -23.51
C THR A 133 10.33 9.20 -22.88
N SER A 134 10.35 10.36 -23.54
CA SER A 134 9.57 11.54 -23.11
C SER A 134 8.06 11.27 -23.12
N ALA A 135 7.57 10.48 -24.06
CA ALA A 135 6.17 10.08 -24.12
C ALA A 135 5.73 9.27 -22.90
N ALA A 136 6.63 8.44 -22.34
CA ALA A 136 6.36 7.73 -21.10
C ALA A 136 6.24 8.69 -19.92
N ALA A 137 7.11 9.68 -19.81
CA ALA A 137 7.09 10.66 -18.72
C ALA A 137 5.77 11.43 -18.67
N ASP A 138 5.23 11.84 -19.83
CA ASP A 138 3.93 12.53 -19.92
C ASP A 138 2.76 11.63 -19.52
N GLN A 139 2.81 10.36 -19.88
CA GLN A 139 1.78 9.37 -19.52
C GLN A 139 1.79 8.99 -18.04
N LEU A 140 2.92 9.19 -17.34
CA LEU A 140 3.05 8.93 -15.90
C LEU A 140 2.54 10.10 -15.04
N ARG A 141 2.35 11.29 -15.62
CA ARG A 141 1.90 12.46 -14.87
C ARG A 141 0.57 12.21 -14.17
N GLY A 142 0.52 12.50 -12.87
CA GLY A 142 -0.69 12.34 -12.06
C GLY A 142 -1.09 10.91 -11.75
N THR A 143 -0.22 9.92 -12.01
CA THR A 143 -0.43 8.55 -11.54
C THR A 143 -0.04 8.41 -10.07
N VAL A 144 -0.57 7.38 -9.44
CA VAL A 144 -0.13 6.89 -8.13
C VAL A 144 0.30 5.42 -8.24
N ASP A 145 0.99 4.89 -7.24
CA ASP A 145 1.27 3.46 -7.13
C ASP A 145 0.03 2.66 -6.71
N GLN A 146 0.14 1.34 -6.79
CA GLN A 146 -0.97 0.45 -6.49
C GLN A 146 -1.39 0.51 -5.00
N LEU A 147 -0.45 0.63 -4.07
CA LEU A 147 -0.77 0.71 -2.64
C LEU A 147 -1.55 1.98 -2.32
N THR A 148 -1.08 3.10 -2.86
CA THR A 148 -1.77 4.40 -2.75
C THR A 148 -3.16 4.36 -3.40
N ALA A 149 -3.34 3.67 -4.52
CA ALA A 149 -4.64 3.59 -5.20
C ALA A 149 -5.70 2.91 -4.31
N TYR A 150 -5.37 1.80 -3.67
CA TYR A 150 -6.29 1.14 -2.73
C TYR A 150 -6.51 1.97 -1.46
N PHE A 151 -5.50 2.64 -0.96
CA PHE A 151 -5.66 3.55 0.17
C PHE A 151 -6.59 4.73 -0.15
N ILE A 152 -6.52 5.29 -1.36
CA ILE A 152 -7.46 6.32 -1.84
C ILE A 152 -8.89 5.77 -1.85
N LEU A 153 -9.09 4.54 -2.36
CA LEU A 153 -10.41 3.90 -2.35
C LEU A 153 -10.95 3.73 -0.92
N GLU A 154 -10.16 3.21 0.01
CA GLU A 154 -10.57 2.99 1.40
C GLU A 154 -10.99 4.29 2.08
N ARG A 155 -10.22 5.37 1.86
CA ARG A 155 -10.56 6.71 2.35
C ARG A 155 -11.82 7.27 1.69
N HIS A 156 -11.95 7.11 0.38
CA HIS A 156 -13.14 7.53 -0.35
C HIS A 156 -14.38 6.78 0.17
N LEU A 157 -14.30 5.48 0.29
CA LEU A 157 -15.38 4.63 0.76
C LEU A 157 -15.80 4.96 2.20
N ALA A 158 -14.84 5.21 3.09
CA ALA A 158 -15.12 5.59 4.49
C ALA A 158 -15.91 6.92 4.60
N ARG A 159 -15.75 7.82 3.61
CA ARG A 159 -16.43 9.15 3.61
C ARG A 159 -17.73 9.15 2.83
N SER A 160 -17.72 8.58 1.63
CA SER A 160 -18.86 8.65 0.69
C SER A 160 -19.84 7.49 0.85
N GLY A 161 -19.37 6.37 1.41
CA GLY A 161 -20.14 5.12 1.49
C GLY A 161 -20.29 4.41 0.13
N THR A 162 -19.62 4.89 -0.95
CA THR A 162 -19.65 4.30 -2.29
C THR A 162 -18.25 4.07 -2.82
N CYS A 163 -18.13 3.17 -3.81
CA CYS A 163 -16.85 2.82 -4.41
C CYS A 163 -16.57 3.55 -5.74
N ASP A 164 -17.48 4.39 -6.22
CA ASP A 164 -17.41 4.95 -7.57
C ASP A 164 -16.20 5.88 -7.73
N LEU A 165 -15.12 5.35 -8.30
CA LEU A 165 -13.83 6.02 -8.40
C LEU A 165 -12.99 5.41 -9.54
N ALA A 166 -12.23 6.26 -10.25
CA ALA A 166 -11.23 5.82 -11.22
C ALA A 166 -9.88 6.46 -10.89
N ILE A 167 -8.84 5.64 -10.80
CA ILE A 167 -7.51 6.08 -10.38
C ILE A 167 -6.49 5.68 -11.44
N PRO A 168 -5.68 6.64 -11.95
CA PRO A 168 -4.56 6.36 -12.82
C PRO A 168 -3.41 5.76 -11.99
N VAL A 169 -2.92 4.57 -12.38
CA VAL A 169 -1.89 3.82 -11.64
C VAL A 169 -0.68 3.57 -12.50
N PHE A 170 0.49 3.66 -11.88
CA PHE A 170 1.74 3.15 -12.40
C PHE A 170 2.42 2.32 -11.30
N ASP A 171 2.66 1.03 -11.56
CA ASP A 171 3.21 0.08 -10.60
C ASP A 171 4.75 -0.08 -10.68
N GLY A 172 5.43 0.84 -11.38
CA GLY A 172 6.86 0.77 -11.69
C GLY A 172 7.14 0.11 -13.05
N ARG A 173 6.14 -0.54 -13.66
CA ARG A 173 6.27 -1.28 -14.92
C ARG A 173 5.13 -1.01 -15.90
N ASN A 174 3.89 -1.07 -15.43
CA ASN A 174 2.70 -0.95 -16.23
C ASN A 174 1.92 0.30 -15.86
N ARG A 175 1.40 0.99 -16.87
CA ARG A 175 0.47 2.10 -16.71
C ARG A 175 -0.94 1.64 -17.04
N TYR A 176 -1.85 1.77 -16.09
CA TYR A 176 -3.24 1.35 -16.22
C TYR A 176 -4.15 2.25 -15.39
N ASN A 177 -5.45 2.17 -15.62
CA ASN A 177 -6.43 2.73 -14.70
C ASN A 177 -7.06 1.61 -13.88
N ILE A 178 -7.29 1.85 -12.60
CA ILE A 178 -8.19 1.03 -11.78
C ILE A 178 -9.52 1.78 -11.70
N ARG A 179 -10.59 1.14 -12.17
CA ARG A 179 -11.94 1.62 -12.00
C ARG A 179 -12.64 0.80 -10.94
N PHE A 180 -13.17 1.49 -9.96
CA PHE A 180 -14.05 0.91 -8.94
C PHE A 180 -15.48 1.35 -9.22
N THR A 181 -16.43 0.42 -9.07
CA THR A 181 -17.86 0.72 -9.15
C THR A 181 -18.59 0.08 -8.00
N ASP A 182 -19.54 0.82 -7.48
CA ASP A 182 -20.35 0.36 -6.36
C ASP A 182 -21.27 -0.78 -6.77
N ALA A 183 -21.29 -1.85 -6.00
CA ALA A 183 -22.14 -3.02 -6.18
C ALA A 183 -23.12 -3.23 -5.00
N GLY A 184 -23.27 -2.21 -4.16
CA GLY A 184 -24.21 -2.23 -3.04
C GLY A 184 -23.65 -2.87 -1.77
N THR A 185 -24.55 -3.39 -0.96
CA THR A 185 -24.25 -3.98 0.35
C THR A 185 -24.57 -5.47 0.35
N GLU A 186 -23.69 -6.26 0.97
CA GLU A 186 -23.89 -7.70 1.16
C GLU A 186 -23.61 -8.06 2.62
N ILE A 187 -24.38 -8.99 3.17
CA ILE A 187 -24.15 -9.55 4.51
C ILE A 187 -23.37 -10.85 4.31
N LEU A 188 -22.13 -10.85 4.77
CA LEU A 188 -21.32 -12.06 4.77
C LEU A 188 -21.63 -12.92 6.00
N SER A 189 -21.54 -14.22 5.82
CA SER A 189 -21.56 -15.23 6.87
C SER A 189 -20.46 -16.26 6.62
N PRO A 190 -19.92 -16.93 7.67
CA PRO A 190 -18.88 -17.93 7.50
C PRO A 190 -19.29 -19.04 6.54
N GLN A 191 -18.56 -19.19 5.44
CA GLN A 191 -18.77 -20.22 4.43
C GLN A 191 -17.47 -20.52 3.67
N GLY A 192 -17.15 -21.79 3.44
CA GLY A 192 -15.91 -22.17 2.78
C GLY A 192 -14.67 -21.71 3.55
N GLY A 193 -13.77 -20.95 2.90
CA GLY A 193 -12.60 -20.29 3.50
C GLY A 193 -12.91 -18.98 4.22
N GLN A 194 -14.07 -18.35 3.93
CA GLN A 194 -14.48 -17.10 4.49
C GLN A 194 -14.94 -17.26 5.97
N ARG A 195 -14.46 -16.42 6.88
CA ARG A 195 -14.75 -16.50 8.34
C ARG A 195 -15.38 -15.23 8.89
N PHE A 196 -15.32 -14.12 8.18
CA PHE A 196 -15.93 -12.86 8.59
C PHE A 196 -17.46 -12.96 8.59
N SER A 197 -18.11 -12.34 9.56
CA SER A 197 -19.58 -12.21 9.62
C SER A 197 -19.95 -10.76 9.82
N GLY A 198 -20.79 -10.22 8.95
CA GLY A 198 -21.25 -8.84 9.05
C GLY A 198 -21.64 -8.21 7.72
N SER A 199 -22.10 -6.96 7.81
CA SER A 199 -22.43 -6.15 6.66
C SER A 199 -21.16 -5.64 5.97
N THR A 200 -21.15 -5.70 4.64
CA THR A 200 -20.05 -5.24 3.81
C THR A 200 -20.56 -4.35 2.67
N ARG A 201 -19.68 -3.41 2.24
CA ARG A 201 -19.85 -2.72 0.96
C ARG A 201 -19.09 -3.47 -0.10
N VAL A 202 -19.71 -3.70 -1.24
CA VAL A 202 -19.14 -4.46 -2.36
C VAL A 202 -18.69 -3.50 -3.45
N CYS A 203 -17.41 -3.59 -3.83
CA CYS A 203 -16.80 -2.81 -4.89
C CYS A 203 -16.37 -3.74 -6.03
N ASN A 204 -16.92 -3.55 -7.24
CA ASN A 204 -16.31 -4.16 -8.42
C ASN A 204 -15.02 -3.42 -8.77
N VAL A 205 -14.05 -4.15 -9.24
CA VAL A 205 -12.73 -3.64 -9.67
C VAL A 205 -12.50 -4.03 -11.11
N THR A 206 -12.10 -3.07 -11.93
CA THR A 206 -11.69 -3.32 -13.32
C THR A 206 -10.35 -2.64 -13.56
N ARG A 207 -9.38 -3.38 -14.09
CA ARG A 207 -8.12 -2.86 -14.58
C ARG A 207 -8.22 -2.61 -16.08
N GLU A 208 -7.90 -1.38 -16.48
CA GLU A 208 -7.89 -0.92 -17.86
C GLU A 208 -6.45 -0.57 -18.25
N ASP A 209 -5.75 -1.50 -18.93
CA ASP A 209 -4.38 -1.26 -19.38
C ASP A 209 -4.37 -0.22 -20.51
N LEU A 210 -3.39 0.68 -20.52
CA LEU A 210 -3.21 1.63 -21.59
C LEU A 210 -2.47 0.95 -22.76
N ALA A 211 -3.12 0.90 -23.93
CA ALA A 211 -2.61 0.22 -25.11
C ALA A 211 -1.27 0.79 -25.64
N ASP A 212 -1.07 2.12 -25.47
CA ASP A 212 0.09 2.82 -26.00
C ASP A 212 1.28 2.89 -25.03
N PHE A 213 1.11 2.39 -23.80
CA PHE A 213 2.23 2.27 -22.88
C PHE A 213 2.98 0.98 -23.21
N PRO A 214 4.29 1.05 -23.51
CA PRO A 214 5.03 -0.13 -23.93
C PRO A 214 5.12 -1.14 -22.78
N VAL A 215 4.17 -2.04 -22.74
CA VAL A 215 4.14 -3.16 -21.80
C VAL A 215 5.31 -4.08 -22.14
N SER A 216 6.13 -4.43 -21.21
CA SER A 216 7.05 -5.54 -21.42
C SER A 216 6.21 -6.79 -21.68
N ASN A 217 6.51 -7.51 -22.77
CA ASN A 217 5.81 -8.70 -23.27
C ASN A 217 5.89 -9.92 -22.33
N SER A 218 5.79 -9.75 -21.06
CA SER A 218 5.58 -10.85 -20.12
C SER A 218 4.08 -11.10 -19.99
N ALA A 219 3.49 -11.65 -21.05
CA ALA A 219 2.27 -12.43 -20.91
C ALA A 219 2.50 -13.42 -19.75
N GLY A 220 1.61 -13.47 -18.78
CA GLY A 220 1.71 -14.44 -17.70
C GLY A 220 2.13 -13.89 -16.32
N GLU A 221 1.95 -12.63 -16.00
CA GLU A 221 2.35 -12.09 -14.69
C GLU A 221 1.24 -11.96 -13.65
N GLY A 222 0.20 -12.80 -13.71
CA GLY A 222 -0.80 -12.88 -12.62
C GLY A 222 -1.59 -11.59 -12.42
N THR A 223 -1.70 -10.76 -13.47
CA THR A 223 -2.49 -9.54 -13.40
C THR A 223 -3.98 -9.89 -13.47
N TYR A 224 -4.75 -9.39 -12.52
CA TYR A 224 -6.20 -9.45 -12.62
C TYR A 224 -6.72 -8.43 -13.64
N ARG A 225 -7.84 -8.74 -14.30
CA ARG A 225 -8.58 -7.79 -15.15
C ARG A 225 -9.83 -7.28 -14.47
N THR A 226 -10.52 -8.16 -13.77
CA THR A 226 -11.74 -7.86 -13.02
C THR A 226 -11.69 -8.51 -11.65
N GLY A 227 -12.44 -7.96 -10.72
CA GLY A 227 -12.55 -8.51 -9.38
C GLY A 227 -13.66 -7.86 -8.58
N LYS A 228 -13.82 -8.34 -7.37
CA LYS A 228 -14.70 -7.78 -6.33
C LYS A 228 -13.97 -7.73 -5.01
N ILE A 229 -14.25 -6.68 -4.24
CA ILE A 229 -13.75 -6.54 -2.88
C ILE A 229 -14.93 -6.21 -1.98
N TRP A 230 -15.02 -6.92 -0.86
CA TRP A 230 -15.97 -6.67 0.21
C TRP A 230 -15.26 -5.94 1.34
N TYR A 231 -15.68 -4.72 1.58
CA TYR A 231 -15.17 -3.87 2.65
C TYR A 231 -16.12 -3.86 3.83
N ALA A 232 -15.59 -3.99 5.03
CA ALA A 232 -16.34 -3.86 6.27
C ALA A 232 -15.82 -2.69 7.09
N HIS A 233 -16.74 -2.05 7.81
CA HIS A 233 -16.38 -1.14 8.89
C HIS A 233 -16.23 -1.96 10.17
N LEU A 234 -15.00 -2.10 10.66
CA LEU A 234 -14.73 -2.85 11.89
C LEU A 234 -14.84 -1.92 13.11
N ALA A 235 -15.46 -2.44 14.17
CA ALA A 235 -15.62 -1.70 15.43
C ALA A 235 -14.24 -1.25 15.97
N GLY A 236 -14.15 0.02 16.38
CA GLY A 236 -12.90 0.60 16.86
C GLY A 236 -12.03 1.27 15.81
N THR A 237 -12.38 1.14 14.51
CA THR A 237 -11.67 1.83 13.43
C THR A 237 -12.58 2.78 12.67
N SER A 238 -12.03 3.87 12.14
CA SER A 238 -12.69 4.74 11.17
C SER A 238 -12.44 4.30 9.71
N GLN A 239 -11.74 3.18 9.52
CA GLN A 239 -11.31 2.71 8.22
C GLN A 239 -12.22 1.61 7.69
N MET A 240 -12.35 1.56 6.37
CA MET A 240 -12.95 0.43 5.68
C MET A 240 -11.86 -0.59 5.41
N VAL A 241 -12.09 -1.84 5.82
CA VAL A 241 -11.11 -2.93 5.76
C VAL A 241 -11.59 -3.98 4.76
N PRO A 242 -10.75 -4.43 3.82
CA PRO A 242 -11.08 -5.53 2.92
C PRO A 242 -11.17 -6.84 3.73
N VAL A 243 -12.35 -7.46 3.73
CA VAL A 243 -12.59 -8.73 4.47
C VAL A 243 -12.69 -9.92 3.54
N ARG A 244 -13.02 -9.69 2.27
CA ARG A 244 -13.04 -10.68 1.20
C ARG A 244 -12.68 -10.02 -0.11
N MET A 245 -12.01 -10.74 -0.99
CA MET A 245 -11.73 -10.32 -2.36
C MET A 245 -11.82 -11.50 -3.32
N GLU A 246 -12.22 -11.22 -4.55
CA GLU A 246 -12.19 -12.17 -5.66
C GLU A 246 -11.55 -11.48 -6.85
N TYR A 247 -10.67 -12.18 -7.55
CA TYR A 247 -10.07 -11.69 -8.78
C TYR A 247 -10.06 -12.77 -9.85
N ASP A 248 -10.39 -12.37 -11.07
CA ASP A 248 -10.20 -13.20 -12.24
C ASP A 248 -8.78 -12.99 -12.79
N THR A 249 -7.97 -14.02 -12.73
CA THR A 249 -6.58 -14.04 -13.21
C THR A 249 -6.46 -14.97 -14.41
N GLU A 250 -5.34 -14.91 -15.10
CA GLU A 250 -5.03 -15.87 -16.18
C GLU A 250 -4.93 -17.33 -15.69
N PHE A 251 -4.67 -17.54 -14.39
CA PHE A 251 -4.63 -18.85 -13.75
C PHE A 251 -6.00 -19.29 -13.19
N GLY A 252 -7.06 -18.53 -13.48
CA GLY A 252 -8.40 -18.74 -12.95
C GLY A 252 -8.75 -17.76 -11.83
N LYS A 253 -9.87 -18.05 -11.18
CA LYS A 253 -10.37 -17.24 -10.07
C LYS A 253 -9.51 -17.48 -8.81
N VAL A 254 -9.16 -16.40 -8.14
CA VAL A 254 -8.55 -16.43 -6.81
C VAL A 254 -9.45 -15.70 -5.82
N GLU A 255 -9.48 -16.19 -4.58
CA GLU A 255 -10.29 -15.63 -3.49
C GLU A 255 -9.37 -15.34 -2.31
N GLY A 256 -9.44 -14.10 -1.80
CA GLY A 256 -8.71 -13.68 -0.61
C GLY A 256 -9.65 -13.45 0.56
N TYR A 257 -9.21 -13.82 1.76
CA TYR A 257 -9.99 -13.67 2.99
C TYR A 257 -9.13 -13.04 4.07
N LEU A 258 -9.70 -12.08 4.80
CA LEU A 258 -9.07 -11.52 5.99
C LEU A 258 -8.87 -12.64 7.01
N ALA A 259 -7.62 -12.87 7.39
CA ALA A 259 -7.22 -13.83 8.40
C ALA A 259 -6.96 -13.17 9.75
N GLU A 260 -6.26 -12.03 9.73
CA GLU A 260 -5.91 -11.27 10.92
C GLU A 260 -5.96 -9.77 10.66
N MET A 261 -6.28 -9.02 11.71
CA MET A 261 -6.13 -7.57 11.76
C MET A 261 -5.70 -7.18 13.17
N SER A 262 -4.67 -6.35 13.28
CA SER A 262 -4.22 -5.78 14.55
C SER A 262 -3.91 -4.29 14.41
N GLY A 263 -3.91 -3.59 15.56
CA GLY A 263 -3.63 -2.16 15.66
C GLY A 263 -4.86 -1.31 15.95
N ARG A 264 -4.63 -0.11 16.49
CA ARG A 264 -5.66 0.86 16.87
C ARG A 264 -6.76 0.28 17.77
N GLY A 265 -6.38 -0.62 18.69
CA GLY A 265 -7.33 -1.24 19.62
C GLY A 265 -8.14 -2.39 19.04
N VAL A 266 -7.85 -2.81 17.82
CA VAL A 266 -8.42 -4.02 17.19
C VAL A 266 -7.40 -5.14 17.25
N ASP A 267 -7.86 -6.34 17.63
CA ASP A 267 -7.10 -7.57 17.57
C ASP A 267 -8.07 -8.67 17.14
N LEU A 268 -8.07 -8.96 15.85
CA LEU A 268 -9.02 -9.87 15.21
C LEU A 268 -8.26 -11.03 14.56
N HIS A 269 -8.61 -12.24 14.98
CA HIS A 269 -8.10 -13.48 14.42
C HIS A 269 -9.27 -14.28 13.85
N LEU A 270 -9.33 -14.44 12.54
CA LEU A 270 -10.39 -15.17 11.84
C LEU A 270 -9.90 -16.54 11.35
N MET A 271 -8.59 -16.66 11.09
CA MET A 271 -7.97 -17.90 10.59
C MET A 271 -6.56 -18.05 11.19
N ASP A 272 -6.21 -19.27 11.51
CA ASP A 272 -4.89 -19.67 12.04
C ASP A 272 -3.78 -19.59 10.97
#